data_cf895169949b25de194f234b17e6f8fe
#
_entry.id   cf895169949b25de194f234b17e6f8fe
#
_cell.length_a   1.000
_cell.length_b   1.000
_cell.length_c   1.000
_cell.angle_alpha   90.00
_cell.angle_beta   90.00
_cell.angle_gamma   90.00
#
_symmetry.space_group_name_H-M   'P 1'
#
loop_
_entity.id
_entity.type
_entity.pdbx_description
1 polymer ?
#
loop_
_entity_poly.entity_id
_entity_poly.type
_entity_poly.pdbx_seq_one_letter_code
_entity_poly.pdbx_strand_id
1 'polypeptide(L)'
;MILEEKELKGLLERVISENPGKTLALGVSASENGSTRFANNAITTNGVYNNLNLGVQVYKGKKQGIVLINELDAERIRDAVIRADALAEVAPENAELMPILGPQVYPPIPQVYYPATAAFTPDQRAEAILSVIGKAKARNLNAAGFFETSCFSSASLNSLGQYYFASASRAYYSNTIRGGTGSGWAAADHEDVGRLRTAELADRALAKALESQNSQKLAAGKYTVVLEPAAVADLVWYLMYNFTAREADEGRSCMSLGEEKNRIGEALFGPKVTILSDPAFAEVPSFPIGEDGLPAPKIVWIENGVIKNLSYTRFWAQKTGRQPVSFPPNIIMEGGTQSVEDLIRSTEDGVLVSRLWYIRDLNPMILLLTGLTRDGVFRIKNGKVVYPVNNFRFNESPINVLKNVVMMSKAVRTVGGETGQSAFVPALKVKDFNFSSISEAV
;
A
#
# COMPACT_ATOMS: atom_id res chain seq x y z
N MET A 1 13.91 -1.74 -18.89
CA MET A 1 13.73 -0.86 -20.10
C MET A 1 12.46 -0.05 -19.87
N ILE A 2 12.57 1.26 -19.89
CA ILE A 2 11.40 2.17 -19.89
C ILE A 2 11.17 2.60 -21.32
N LEU A 3 9.92 2.64 -21.76
CA LEU A 3 9.53 3.10 -23.08
C LEU A 3 9.02 4.54 -22.98
N GLU A 4 9.39 5.36 -23.95
CA GLU A 4 9.01 6.77 -24.01
C GLU A 4 7.52 6.95 -24.33
N GLU A 5 6.89 8.01 -23.80
CA GLU A 5 5.48 8.28 -24.05
C GLU A 5 5.13 8.33 -25.55
N LYS A 6 5.96 9.01 -26.35
CA LYS A 6 5.75 9.13 -27.79
C LYS A 6 5.77 7.78 -28.50
N GLU A 7 6.67 6.88 -28.08
CA GLU A 7 6.79 5.54 -28.65
C GLU A 7 5.56 4.69 -28.33
N LEU A 8 5.16 4.66 -27.05
CA LEU A 8 3.98 3.93 -26.61
C LEU A 8 2.70 4.45 -27.24
N LYS A 9 2.52 5.77 -27.26
CA LYS A 9 1.35 6.41 -27.88
C LYS A 9 1.25 6.07 -29.37
N GLY A 10 2.35 6.21 -30.11
CA GLY A 10 2.39 5.88 -31.53
C GLY A 10 2.10 4.41 -31.81
N LEU A 11 2.57 3.48 -30.96
CA LEU A 11 2.23 2.07 -31.04
C LEU A 11 0.72 1.85 -30.89
N LEU A 12 0.10 2.39 -29.84
CA LEU A 12 -1.30 2.19 -29.53
C LEU A 12 -2.21 2.85 -30.60
N GLU A 13 -1.88 4.06 -31.05
CA GLU A 13 -2.60 4.77 -32.13
C GLU A 13 -2.59 3.97 -33.44
N ARG A 14 -1.47 3.36 -33.80
CA ARG A 14 -1.36 2.50 -34.97
C ARG A 14 -2.27 1.28 -34.84
N VAL A 15 -2.27 0.57 -33.71
CA VAL A 15 -3.14 -0.58 -33.49
C VAL A 15 -4.61 -0.21 -33.60
N ILE A 16 -5.04 0.92 -33.05
CA ILE A 16 -6.41 1.43 -33.18
C ILE A 16 -6.74 1.72 -34.66
N SER A 17 -5.84 2.41 -35.38
CA SER A 17 -6.06 2.80 -36.78
C SER A 17 -6.11 1.60 -37.73
N GLU A 18 -5.38 0.53 -37.47
CA GLU A 18 -5.40 -0.73 -38.24
C GLU A 18 -6.66 -1.58 -37.97
N ASN A 19 -7.49 -1.23 -37.00
CA ASN A 19 -8.69 -1.96 -36.60
C ASN A 19 -9.95 -1.07 -36.59
N PRO A 20 -10.30 -0.44 -37.71
CA PRO A 20 -11.46 0.45 -37.78
C PRO A 20 -12.76 -0.30 -37.46
N GLY A 21 -13.67 0.33 -36.72
CA GLY A 21 -14.96 -0.23 -36.37
C GLY A 21 -14.98 -1.23 -35.22
N LYS A 22 -13.82 -1.61 -34.67
CA LYS A 22 -13.77 -2.41 -33.45
C LYS A 22 -13.77 -1.51 -32.21
N THR A 23 -14.48 -1.92 -31.17
CA THR A 23 -14.40 -1.31 -29.85
C THR A 23 -13.23 -1.94 -29.10
N LEU A 24 -12.11 -1.20 -29.01
CA LEU A 24 -10.83 -1.65 -28.45
C LEU A 24 -10.45 -0.82 -27.22
N ALA A 25 -9.84 -1.50 -26.25
CA ALA A 25 -9.03 -0.86 -25.22
C ALA A 25 -7.66 -1.56 -25.16
N LEU A 26 -6.61 -0.78 -25.17
CA LEU A 26 -5.22 -1.24 -25.19
C LEU A 26 -4.51 -0.68 -23.97
N GLY A 27 -3.67 -1.52 -23.34
CA GLY A 27 -2.81 -1.09 -22.25
C GLY A 27 -1.44 -1.72 -22.40
N VAL A 28 -0.39 -0.91 -22.44
CA VAL A 28 0.99 -1.38 -22.50
C VAL A 28 1.73 -0.92 -21.26
N SER A 29 2.56 -1.81 -20.69
CA SER A 29 3.43 -1.48 -19.57
C SER A 29 4.81 -2.12 -19.74
N ALA A 30 5.84 -1.37 -19.43
CA ALA A 30 7.22 -1.83 -19.35
C ALA A 30 7.78 -1.48 -17.97
N SER A 31 8.52 -2.40 -17.36
CA SER A 31 9.20 -2.14 -16.09
C SER A 31 10.57 -2.77 -16.02
N GLU A 32 11.46 -2.14 -15.27
CA GLU A 32 12.73 -2.67 -14.85
C GLU A 32 12.77 -2.70 -13.33
N ASN A 33 13.13 -3.85 -12.77
CA ASN A 33 13.11 -4.09 -11.34
C ASN A 33 14.46 -4.65 -10.91
N GLY A 34 15.16 -3.94 -10.05
CA GLY A 34 16.39 -4.37 -9.42
C GLY A 34 16.13 -4.81 -7.98
N SER A 35 16.63 -5.97 -7.58
CA SER A 35 16.49 -6.47 -6.21
C SER A 35 17.80 -7.02 -5.70
N THR A 36 18.19 -6.61 -4.49
CA THR A 36 19.32 -7.16 -3.75
C THR A 36 18.83 -7.61 -2.38
N ARG A 37 18.85 -8.91 -2.14
CA ARG A 37 18.44 -9.54 -0.89
C ARG A 37 19.64 -9.96 -0.06
N PHE A 38 19.49 -9.92 1.24
CA PHE A 38 20.51 -10.38 2.18
C PHE A 38 19.89 -11.11 3.36
N ALA A 39 20.60 -12.10 3.87
CA ALA A 39 20.25 -12.86 5.06
C ALA A 39 21.53 -13.41 5.71
N ASN A 40 21.49 -13.63 7.02
CA ASN A 40 22.61 -14.14 7.79
C ASN A 40 23.93 -13.37 7.52
N ASN A 41 23.83 -12.04 7.43
CA ASN A 41 24.96 -11.14 7.17
C ASN A 41 25.67 -11.41 5.83
N ALA A 42 24.99 -11.88 4.82
CA ALA A 42 25.51 -12.07 3.47
C ALA A 42 24.46 -11.67 2.42
N ILE A 43 24.91 -11.12 1.30
CA ILE A 43 24.05 -10.92 0.14
C ILE A 43 23.75 -12.29 -0.44
N THR A 44 22.47 -12.61 -0.61
CA THR A 44 21.99 -13.91 -1.12
C THR A 44 21.54 -13.85 -2.57
N THR A 45 21.07 -12.69 -3.02
CA THR A 45 20.60 -12.49 -4.40
C THR A 45 20.85 -11.03 -4.79
N ASN A 46 21.31 -10.82 -6.00
CA ASN A 46 21.46 -9.49 -6.60
C ASN A 46 21.17 -9.59 -8.10
N GLY A 47 20.16 -8.90 -8.57
CA GLY A 47 19.75 -9.01 -9.97
C GLY A 47 18.84 -7.87 -10.44
N VAL A 48 18.63 -7.87 -11.75
CA VAL A 48 17.69 -6.98 -12.45
C VAL A 48 16.85 -7.83 -13.39
N TYR A 49 15.57 -7.57 -13.46
CA TYR A 49 14.65 -8.19 -14.41
C TYR A 49 13.74 -7.16 -15.04
N ASN A 50 13.36 -7.42 -16.29
CA ASN A 50 12.48 -6.58 -17.07
C ASN A 50 11.16 -7.29 -17.33
N ASN A 51 10.05 -6.55 -17.29
CA ASN A 51 8.75 -7.03 -17.70
C ASN A 51 8.20 -6.11 -18.81
N LEU A 52 7.55 -6.73 -19.78
CA LEU A 52 6.83 -6.05 -20.83
C LEU A 52 5.47 -6.75 -21.00
N ASN A 53 4.39 -5.97 -21.03
CA ASN A 53 3.05 -6.52 -21.24
C ASN A 53 2.24 -5.57 -22.14
N LEU A 54 1.51 -6.16 -23.09
CA LEU A 54 0.47 -5.49 -23.85
C LEU A 54 -0.83 -6.24 -23.63
N GLY A 55 -1.83 -5.57 -23.08
CA GLY A 55 -3.20 -6.04 -22.97
C GLY A 55 -4.04 -5.52 -24.15
N VAL A 56 -4.70 -6.43 -24.84
CA VAL A 56 -5.65 -6.13 -25.90
C VAL A 56 -7.03 -6.56 -25.43
N GLN A 57 -7.97 -5.64 -25.41
CA GLN A 57 -9.36 -5.89 -25.02
C GLN A 57 -10.29 -5.51 -26.16
N VAL A 58 -11.14 -6.44 -26.60
CA VAL A 58 -12.17 -6.22 -27.61
C VAL A 58 -13.55 -6.34 -26.96
N TYR A 59 -14.42 -5.38 -27.25
CA TYR A 59 -15.78 -5.32 -26.73
C TYR A 59 -16.80 -5.55 -27.82
N LYS A 60 -17.79 -6.42 -27.56
CA LYS A 60 -18.97 -6.67 -28.45
C LYS A 60 -20.24 -6.60 -27.60
N GLY A 61 -20.80 -5.40 -27.45
CA GLY A 61 -21.95 -5.19 -26.58
C GLY A 61 -21.58 -5.46 -25.11
N LYS A 62 -22.18 -6.49 -24.51
CA LYS A 62 -21.90 -6.95 -23.13
C LYS A 62 -20.89 -8.10 -23.07
N LYS A 63 -20.19 -8.39 -24.15
CA LYS A 63 -19.15 -9.41 -24.25
C LYS A 63 -17.78 -8.76 -24.37
N GLN A 64 -16.76 -9.42 -23.83
CA GLN A 64 -15.38 -8.94 -23.86
C GLN A 64 -14.42 -10.12 -24.08
N GLY A 65 -13.46 -9.91 -24.97
CA GLY A 65 -12.30 -10.79 -25.14
C GLY A 65 -11.03 -10.07 -24.73
N ILE A 66 -10.17 -10.74 -23.95
CA ILE A 66 -8.92 -10.18 -23.43
C ILE A 66 -7.78 -11.09 -23.80
N VAL A 67 -6.71 -10.52 -24.37
CA VAL A 67 -5.45 -11.21 -24.64
C VAL A 67 -4.29 -10.38 -24.08
N LEU A 68 -3.39 -11.04 -23.37
CA LEU A 68 -2.14 -10.46 -22.86
C LEU A 68 -0.98 -11.07 -23.63
N ILE A 69 -0.05 -10.23 -24.09
CA ILE A 69 1.21 -10.64 -24.71
C ILE A 69 2.38 -9.86 -24.10
N ASN A 70 3.58 -10.39 -24.22
CA ASN A 70 4.81 -9.77 -23.72
C ASN A 70 5.80 -9.40 -24.85
N GLU A 71 5.31 -9.33 -26.08
CA GLU A 71 6.03 -8.95 -27.27
C GLU A 71 5.29 -7.81 -27.98
N LEU A 72 6.05 -6.87 -28.58
CA LEU A 72 5.46 -5.69 -29.26
C LEU A 72 5.68 -5.70 -30.78
N ASP A 73 6.06 -6.84 -31.37
CA ASP A 73 6.15 -6.93 -32.82
C ASP A 73 4.75 -6.90 -33.47
N ALA A 74 4.69 -6.35 -34.69
CA ALA A 74 3.41 -6.08 -35.36
C ALA A 74 2.60 -7.35 -35.67
N GLU A 75 3.24 -8.49 -35.86
CA GLU A 75 2.56 -9.77 -36.16
C GLU A 75 1.88 -10.29 -34.89
N ARG A 76 2.60 -10.31 -33.74
CA ARG A 76 2.05 -10.74 -32.45
C ARG A 76 0.92 -9.85 -31.99
N ILE A 77 1.01 -8.54 -32.21
CA ILE A 77 -0.07 -7.61 -31.87
C ILE A 77 -1.30 -7.88 -32.73
N ARG A 78 -1.16 -8.08 -34.06
CA ARG A 78 -2.28 -8.43 -34.94
C ARG A 78 -2.94 -9.74 -34.51
N ASP A 79 -2.14 -10.78 -34.24
CA ASP A 79 -2.66 -12.06 -33.72
C ASP A 79 -3.42 -11.86 -32.39
N ALA A 80 -2.90 -11.08 -31.46
CA ALA A 80 -3.56 -10.77 -30.21
C ALA A 80 -4.92 -10.09 -30.39
N VAL A 81 -5.03 -9.16 -31.35
CA VAL A 81 -6.32 -8.51 -31.68
C VAL A 81 -7.31 -9.52 -32.28
N ILE A 82 -6.87 -10.38 -33.22
CA ILE A 82 -7.70 -11.41 -33.83
C ILE A 82 -8.21 -12.39 -32.75
N ARG A 83 -7.35 -12.83 -31.85
CA ARG A 83 -7.72 -13.74 -30.77
C ARG A 83 -8.65 -13.08 -29.75
N ALA A 84 -8.40 -11.82 -29.38
CA ALA A 84 -9.29 -11.08 -28.48
C ALA A 84 -10.70 -10.89 -29.12
N ASP A 85 -10.77 -10.63 -30.43
CA ASP A 85 -12.03 -10.50 -31.17
C ASP A 85 -12.81 -11.83 -31.21
N ALA A 86 -12.10 -12.95 -31.46
CA ALA A 86 -12.70 -14.29 -31.44
C ALA A 86 -13.17 -14.69 -30.03
N LEU A 87 -12.43 -14.34 -29.00
CA LEU A 87 -12.83 -14.56 -27.60
C LEU A 87 -14.07 -13.74 -27.24
N ALA A 88 -14.14 -12.47 -27.67
CA ALA A 88 -15.31 -11.63 -27.43
C ALA A 88 -16.58 -12.19 -28.12
N GLU A 89 -16.44 -12.89 -29.26
CA GLU A 89 -17.58 -13.50 -29.97
C GLU A 89 -18.22 -14.61 -29.12
N VAL A 90 -17.41 -15.48 -28.56
CA VAL A 90 -17.87 -16.66 -27.82
C VAL A 90 -18.04 -16.42 -26.32
N ALA A 91 -17.59 -15.30 -25.80
CA ALA A 91 -17.71 -14.96 -24.36
C ALA A 91 -19.19 -14.90 -23.95
N PRO A 92 -19.52 -15.29 -22.72
CA PRO A 92 -20.85 -15.04 -22.16
C PRO A 92 -21.06 -13.53 -21.97
N GLU A 93 -22.33 -13.12 -22.02
CA GLU A 93 -22.70 -11.75 -21.69
C GLU A 93 -22.41 -11.45 -20.21
N ASN A 94 -21.75 -10.34 -19.97
CA ASN A 94 -21.53 -9.82 -18.62
C ASN A 94 -22.41 -8.57 -18.42
N ALA A 95 -23.48 -8.71 -17.65
CA ALA A 95 -24.41 -7.60 -17.38
C ALA A 95 -23.71 -6.38 -16.71
N GLU A 96 -22.62 -6.63 -15.99
CA GLU A 96 -21.83 -5.60 -15.27
C GLU A 96 -20.79 -4.91 -16.16
N LEU A 97 -20.56 -5.42 -17.37
CA LEU A 97 -19.59 -4.82 -18.27
C LEU A 97 -20.03 -3.41 -18.69
N MET A 98 -19.23 -2.42 -18.33
CA MET A 98 -19.48 -1.01 -18.65
C MET A 98 -18.87 -0.65 -20.02
N PRO A 99 -19.50 0.26 -20.77
CA PRO A 99 -18.90 0.77 -22.01
C PRO A 99 -17.54 1.43 -21.73
N ILE A 100 -16.64 1.39 -22.70
CA ILE A 100 -15.38 2.14 -22.63
C ILE A 100 -15.65 3.64 -22.54
N LEU A 101 -14.74 4.39 -21.93
CA LEU A 101 -14.86 5.85 -21.74
C LEU A 101 -14.30 6.61 -22.95
N GLY A 102 -14.86 7.80 -23.23
CA GLY A 102 -14.20 8.80 -24.05
C GLY A 102 -13.05 9.51 -23.32
N PRO A 103 -12.47 10.54 -23.94
CA PRO A 103 -11.37 11.32 -23.34
C PRO A 103 -11.70 11.82 -21.93
N GLN A 104 -10.72 11.73 -21.03
CA GLN A 104 -10.82 12.20 -19.65
C GLN A 104 -9.79 13.27 -19.39
N VAL A 105 -10.03 14.11 -18.37
CA VAL A 105 -9.07 15.09 -17.86
C VAL A 105 -8.58 14.61 -16.49
N TYR A 106 -7.30 14.31 -16.40
CA TYR A 106 -6.68 13.85 -15.16
C TYR A 106 -6.03 15.01 -14.40
N PRO A 107 -6.18 15.10 -13.07
CA PRO A 107 -5.49 16.11 -12.27
C PRO A 107 -3.97 15.94 -12.39
N PRO A 108 -3.20 17.06 -12.33
CA PRO A 108 -1.76 16.98 -12.30
C PRO A 108 -1.28 16.36 -10.98
N ILE A 109 -0.15 15.65 -11.06
CA ILE A 109 0.53 15.07 -9.89
C ILE A 109 1.97 15.59 -9.79
N PRO A 110 2.61 15.53 -8.61
CA PRO A 110 4.04 15.80 -8.47
C PRO A 110 4.89 14.85 -9.31
N GLN A 111 6.17 15.19 -9.45
CA GLN A 111 7.12 14.30 -10.08
C GLN A 111 7.22 12.97 -9.30
N VAL A 112 7.02 11.85 -10.00
CA VAL A 112 7.12 10.50 -9.46
C VAL A 112 8.16 9.63 -10.18
N TYR A 113 8.78 10.14 -11.23
CA TYR A 113 9.89 9.51 -11.94
C TYR A 113 11.19 10.25 -11.68
N TYR A 114 12.19 9.56 -11.15
CA TYR A 114 13.52 10.08 -10.86
C TYR A 114 14.57 9.25 -11.59
N PRO A 115 15.31 9.83 -12.55
CA PRO A 115 16.36 9.14 -13.30
C PRO A 115 17.42 8.48 -12.41
N ALA A 116 17.77 9.11 -11.28
CA ALA A 116 18.72 8.56 -10.32
C ALA A 116 18.27 7.22 -9.72
N THR A 117 16.96 7.05 -9.49
CA THR A 117 16.40 5.79 -9.01
C THR A 117 16.39 4.73 -10.12
N ALA A 118 16.02 5.13 -11.35
CA ALA A 118 16.02 4.23 -12.51
C ALA A 118 17.42 3.72 -12.85
N ALA A 119 18.45 4.56 -12.67
CA ALA A 119 19.85 4.22 -12.95
C ALA A 119 20.59 3.59 -11.75
N PHE A 120 19.90 3.33 -10.63
CA PHE A 120 20.55 2.83 -9.41
C PHE A 120 20.98 1.38 -9.58
N THR A 121 22.30 1.16 -9.57
CA THR A 121 22.92 -0.09 -9.99
C THR A 121 22.86 -1.20 -8.92
N PRO A 122 23.03 -2.48 -9.30
CA PRO A 122 23.21 -3.58 -8.35
C PRO A 122 24.34 -3.34 -7.35
N ASP A 123 25.47 -2.74 -7.79
CA ASP A 123 26.60 -2.46 -6.91
C ASP A 123 26.27 -1.41 -5.86
N GLN A 124 25.56 -0.37 -6.23
CA GLN A 124 25.11 0.66 -5.28
C GLN A 124 24.13 0.09 -4.23
N ARG A 125 23.20 -0.81 -4.63
CA ARG A 125 22.35 -1.53 -3.68
C ARG A 125 23.16 -2.42 -2.76
N ALA A 126 24.14 -3.14 -3.31
CA ALA A 126 25.02 -4.01 -2.53
C ALA A 126 25.86 -3.22 -1.52
N GLU A 127 26.42 -2.07 -1.90
CA GLU A 127 27.20 -1.19 -1.01
C GLU A 127 26.37 -0.73 0.20
N ALA A 128 25.13 -0.26 -0.04
CA ALA A 128 24.24 0.13 1.03
C ALA A 128 23.94 -1.03 2.00
N ILE A 129 23.74 -2.25 1.49
CA ILE A 129 23.48 -3.45 2.29
C ILE A 129 24.73 -3.88 3.06
N LEU A 130 25.92 -3.83 2.46
CA LEU A 130 27.18 -4.18 3.14
C LEU A 130 27.45 -3.28 4.34
N SER A 131 27.10 -2.00 4.26
CA SER A 131 27.16 -1.08 5.40
C SER A 131 26.29 -1.56 6.58
N VAL A 132 25.07 -2.01 6.31
CA VAL A 132 24.14 -2.56 7.33
C VAL A 132 24.68 -3.85 7.92
N ILE A 133 25.15 -4.76 7.09
CA ILE A 133 25.79 -6.03 7.52
C ILE A 133 26.99 -5.75 8.43
N GLY A 134 27.83 -4.76 8.08
CA GLY A 134 28.96 -4.36 8.89
C GLY A 134 28.55 -3.89 10.29
N LYS A 135 27.50 -3.06 10.40
CA LYS A 135 26.94 -2.61 11.68
C LYS A 135 26.42 -3.76 12.55
N ALA A 136 25.71 -4.72 11.94
CA ALA A 136 25.17 -5.89 12.63
C ALA A 136 26.30 -6.81 13.13
N LYS A 137 27.27 -7.14 12.27
CA LYS A 137 28.45 -7.97 12.63
C LYS A 137 29.26 -7.39 13.76
N ALA A 138 29.47 -6.06 13.80
CA ALA A 138 30.21 -5.38 14.86
C ALA A 138 29.53 -5.52 16.25
N ARG A 139 28.29 -5.96 16.31
CA ARG A 139 27.50 -6.19 17.53
C ARG A 139 27.13 -7.67 17.74
N ASN A 140 27.74 -8.59 16.97
CA ASN A 140 27.40 -10.02 16.97
C ASN A 140 25.92 -10.30 16.70
N LEU A 141 25.30 -9.49 15.82
CA LEU A 141 23.91 -9.63 15.40
C LEU A 141 23.85 -10.05 13.91
N ASN A 142 22.71 -10.55 13.49
CA ASN A 142 22.43 -10.93 12.11
C ASN A 142 21.49 -9.92 11.47
N ALA A 143 21.85 -9.49 10.25
CA ALA A 143 21.00 -8.66 9.40
C ALA A 143 20.41 -9.48 8.26
N ALA A 144 19.14 -9.20 7.96
CA ALA A 144 18.39 -9.73 6.83
C ALA A 144 17.47 -8.65 6.26
N GLY A 145 17.16 -8.72 4.97
CA GLY A 145 16.28 -7.76 4.32
C GLY A 145 16.49 -7.69 2.84
N PHE A 146 16.10 -6.59 2.24
CA PHE A 146 16.26 -6.35 0.81
C PHE A 146 16.25 -4.85 0.48
N PHE A 147 16.87 -4.53 -0.64
CA PHE A 147 16.83 -3.24 -1.28
C PHE A 147 16.34 -3.41 -2.71
N GLU A 148 15.24 -2.79 -3.04
CA GLU A 148 14.63 -2.85 -4.37
C GLU A 148 14.60 -1.47 -5.00
N THR A 149 14.87 -1.39 -6.29
CA THR A 149 14.62 -0.22 -7.13
C THR A 149 13.81 -0.66 -8.32
N SER A 150 12.80 0.10 -8.66
CA SER A 150 11.98 -0.17 -9.83
C SER A 150 11.69 1.11 -10.59
N CYS A 151 11.51 0.97 -11.88
CA CYS A 151 10.95 2.01 -12.71
C CYS A 151 9.99 1.38 -13.71
N PHE A 152 8.95 2.10 -14.07
CA PHE A 152 8.01 1.65 -15.09
C PHE A 152 7.51 2.82 -15.93
N SER A 153 7.04 2.48 -17.14
CA SER A 153 6.20 3.31 -17.98
C SER A 153 4.98 2.52 -18.41
N SER A 154 3.85 3.19 -18.50
CA SER A 154 2.59 2.58 -18.92
C SER A 154 1.79 3.57 -19.75
N ALA A 155 1.16 3.08 -20.81
CA ALA A 155 0.20 3.85 -21.59
C ALA A 155 -1.06 3.04 -21.82
N SER A 156 -2.21 3.70 -21.80
CA SER A 156 -3.49 3.13 -22.22
C SER A 156 -4.15 4.01 -23.27
N LEU A 157 -4.76 3.40 -24.27
CA LEU A 157 -5.54 4.08 -25.29
C LEU A 157 -6.72 3.18 -25.68
N ASN A 158 -7.88 3.78 -25.85
CA ASN A 158 -9.04 3.08 -26.38
C ASN A 158 -9.56 3.69 -27.69
N SER A 159 -10.44 2.99 -28.39
CA SER A 159 -11.00 3.41 -29.68
C SER A 159 -11.91 4.64 -29.61
N LEU A 160 -12.30 5.13 -28.42
CA LEU A 160 -12.99 6.40 -28.21
C LEU A 160 -12.05 7.57 -27.91
N GLY A 161 -10.73 7.33 -27.88
CA GLY A 161 -9.71 8.35 -27.67
C GLY A 161 -9.38 8.65 -26.20
N GLN A 162 -9.83 7.84 -25.25
CA GLN A 162 -9.31 7.95 -23.88
C GLN A 162 -7.85 7.51 -23.89
N TYR A 163 -6.96 8.40 -23.47
CA TYR A 163 -5.52 8.18 -23.37
C TYR A 163 -5.02 8.53 -21.99
N TYR A 164 -4.10 7.72 -21.46
CA TYR A 164 -3.36 8.02 -20.26
C TYR A 164 -1.95 7.47 -20.35
N PHE A 165 -0.98 8.24 -19.92
CA PHE A 165 0.42 7.83 -19.77
C PHE A 165 0.88 8.04 -18.33
N ALA A 166 1.67 7.11 -17.83
CA ALA A 166 2.31 7.19 -16.53
C ALA A 166 3.73 6.66 -16.60
N SER A 167 4.63 7.31 -15.90
CA SER A 167 5.96 6.78 -15.58
C SER A 167 6.29 7.08 -14.12
N ALA A 168 6.89 6.12 -13.44
CA ALA A 168 7.33 6.30 -12.07
C ALA A 168 8.59 5.48 -11.77
N SER A 169 9.28 5.88 -10.73
CA SER A 169 10.35 5.12 -10.09
C SER A 169 10.01 4.89 -8.61
N ARG A 170 10.56 3.86 -8.03
CA ARG A 170 10.45 3.57 -6.60
C ARG A 170 11.73 2.90 -6.11
N ALA A 171 12.22 3.37 -4.99
CA ALA A 171 13.22 2.67 -4.19
C ALA A 171 12.55 2.22 -2.89
N TYR A 172 12.75 0.97 -2.50
CA TYR A 172 12.23 0.39 -1.25
C TYR A 172 13.36 -0.31 -0.53
N TYR A 173 13.53 -0.01 0.74
CA TYR A 173 14.50 -0.64 1.61
C TYR A 173 13.86 -1.16 2.87
N SER A 174 14.20 -2.40 3.25
CA SER A 174 13.77 -3.03 4.49
C SER A 174 14.90 -3.84 5.11
N ASN A 175 15.08 -3.70 6.42
CA ASN A 175 16.03 -4.51 7.17
C ASN A 175 15.48 -4.94 8.52
N THR A 176 15.78 -6.18 8.88
CA THR A 176 15.62 -6.74 10.21
C THR A 176 17.00 -7.07 10.77
N ILE A 177 17.32 -6.59 11.95
CA ILE A 177 18.52 -6.95 12.70
C ILE A 177 18.07 -7.75 13.92
N ARG A 178 18.69 -8.92 14.14
CA ARG A 178 18.35 -9.79 15.26
C ARG A 178 19.57 -10.55 15.79
N GLY A 179 19.47 -10.97 17.04
CA GLY A 179 20.44 -11.84 17.70
C GLY A 179 20.15 -11.96 19.19
N GLY A 180 20.61 -13.04 19.82
CA GLY A 180 20.16 -13.35 21.17
C GLY A 180 18.64 -13.50 21.23
N THR A 181 17.98 -12.71 22.05
CA THR A 181 16.51 -12.71 22.23
C THR A 181 15.84 -11.48 21.64
N GLY A 182 16.58 -10.59 20.98
CA GLY A 182 16.07 -9.33 20.48
C GLY A 182 16.03 -9.23 18.96
N SER A 183 15.11 -8.42 18.46
CA SER A 183 15.00 -8.08 17.07
C SER A 183 14.52 -6.62 16.88
N GLY A 184 14.93 -6.02 15.78
CA GLY A 184 14.48 -4.70 15.37
C GLY A 184 14.35 -4.62 13.86
N TRP A 185 13.40 -3.84 13.40
CA TRP A 185 13.06 -3.66 11.99
C TRP A 185 12.94 -2.18 11.65
N ALA A 186 13.29 -1.85 10.42
CA ALA A 186 13.01 -0.57 9.81
C ALA A 186 12.85 -0.73 8.30
N ALA A 187 11.93 0.02 7.72
CA ALA A 187 11.73 0.11 6.28
C ALA A 187 11.35 1.54 5.88
N ALA A 188 11.61 1.87 4.64
CA ALA A 188 11.12 3.08 3.98
C ALA A 188 11.09 2.86 2.47
N ASP A 189 10.29 3.66 1.80
CA ASP A 189 10.27 3.79 0.35
C ASP A 189 10.23 5.26 -0.07
N HIS A 190 10.63 5.52 -1.29
CA HIS A 190 10.49 6.82 -1.94
C HIS A 190 10.66 6.67 -3.45
N GLU A 191 10.07 7.58 -4.23
CA GLU A 191 10.25 7.67 -5.68
C GLU A 191 11.69 8.04 -6.05
N ASP A 192 12.34 8.87 -5.21
CA ASP A 192 13.75 9.28 -5.31
C ASP A 192 14.60 8.48 -4.33
N VAL A 193 15.51 7.63 -4.85
CA VAL A 193 16.45 6.84 -4.04
C VAL A 193 17.33 7.69 -3.13
N GLY A 194 17.64 8.92 -3.52
CA GLY A 194 18.41 9.88 -2.71
C GLY A 194 17.71 10.30 -1.41
N ARG A 195 16.41 10.05 -1.28
CA ARG A 195 15.63 10.28 -0.06
C ARG A 195 15.68 9.11 0.92
N LEU A 196 16.13 7.92 0.50
CA LEU A 196 16.25 6.78 1.40
C LEU A 196 17.50 6.89 2.26
N ARG A 197 17.29 7.07 3.56
CA ARG A 197 18.33 7.13 4.58
C ARG A 197 18.64 5.73 5.12
N THR A 198 19.20 4.86 4.28
CA THR A 198 19.44 3.43 4.64
C THR A 198 20.30 3.27 5.88
N ALA A 199 21.29 4.13 6.10
CA ALA A 199 22.13 4.13 7.29
C ALA A 199 21.34 4.43 8.58
N GLU A 200 20.42 5.40 8.54
CA GLU A 200 19.55 5.76 9.68
C GLU A 200 18.53 4.65 9.96
N LEU A 201 18.00 4.02 8.90
CA LEU A 201 17.10 2.85 9.03
C LEU A 201 17.82 1.66 9.68
N ALA A 202 19.07 1.42 9.29
CA ALA A 202 19.90 0.41 9.92
C ALA A 202 20.16 0.71 11.41
N ASP A 203 20.47 1.96 11.75
CA ASP A 203 20.69 2.36 13.15
C ASP A 203 19.42 2.22 13.97
N ARG A 204 18.24 2.54 13.42
CA ARG A 204 16.94 2.33 14.07
C ARG A 204 16.67 0.86 14.34
N ALA A 205 16.86 -0.01 13.35
CA ALA A 205 16.68 -1.45 13.52
C ALA A 205 17.68 -2.03 14.52
N LEU A 206 18.95 -1.58 14.48
CA LEU A 206 19.99 -1.99 15.41
C LEU A 206 19.66 -1.57 16.86
N ALA A 207 19.26 -0.33 17.07
CA ALA A 207 18.89 0.16 18.42
C ALA A 207 17.75 -0.70 18.98
N LYS A 208 16.67 -0.92 18.23
CA LYS A 208 15.55 -1.77 18.67
C LYS A 208 15.97 -3.22 18.93
N ALA A 209 16.86 -3.80 18.10
CA ALA A 209 17.39 -5.14 18.34
C ALA A 209 18.18 -5.26 19.64
N LEU A 210 18.92 -4.22 20.01
CA LEU A 210 19.67 -4.17 21.28
C LEU A 210 18.75 -3.91 22.48
N GLU A 211 17.81 -2.98 22.34
CA GLU A 211 16.87 -2.60 23.41
C GLU A 211 15.84 -3.70 23.71
N SER A 212 15.53 -4.57 22.74
CA SER A 212 14.55 -5.66 22.90
C SER A 212 15.15 -6.96 23.46
N GLN A 213 16.44 -6.97 23.87
CA GLN A 213 17.06 -8.13 24.50
C GLN A 213 16.45 -8.46 25.85
N ASN A 214 16.38 -9.75 26.19
CA ASN A 214 15.91 -10.25 27.47
C ASN A 214 14.53 -9.72 27.86
N SER A 215 13.58 -9.82 26.93
CA SER A 215 12.21 -9.38 27.14
C SER A 215 11.58 -10.02 28.38
N GLN A 216 10.87 -9.21 29.16
CA GLN A 216 10.14 -9.67 30.34
C GLN A 216 8.74 -10.18 29.95
N LYS A 217 8.24 -11.13 30.70
CA LYS A 217 6.91 -11.69 30.49
C LYS A 217 5.84 -10.66 30.91
N LEU A 218 4.96 -10.29 29.96
CA LEU A 218 3.78 -9.48 30.22
C LEU A 218 2.56 -10.29 29.81
N ALA A 219 1.55 -10.35 30.68
CA ALA A 219 0.31 -11.09 30.40
C ALA A 219 -0.45 -10.48 29.22
N ALA A 220 -1.15 -11.33 28.47
CA ALA A 220 -2.12 -10.87 27.46
C ALA A 220 -3.27 -10.12 28.16
N GLY A 221 -3.94 -9.25 27.44
CA GLY A 221 -5.02 -8.42 27.97
C GLY A 221 -5.20 -7.14 27.17
N LYS A 222 -6.01 -6.23 27.69
CA LYS A 222 -6.23 -4.91 27.11
C LYS A 222 -5.26 -3.89 27.70
N TYR A 223 -4.61 -3.15 26.82
CA TYR A 223 -3.64 -2.12 27.21
C TYR A 223 -3.87 -0.81 26.47
N THR A 224 -3.47 0.29 27.08
CA THR A 224 -3.15 1.49 26.33
C THR A 224 -1.90 1.21 25.52
N VAL A 225 -1.95 1.44 24.20
CA VAL A 225 -0.80 1.24 23.32
C VAL A 225 -0.37 2.56 22.68
N VAL A 226 0.93 2.66 22.40
CA VAL A 226 1.46 3.61 21.42
C VAL A 226 1.86 2.78 20.20
N LEU A 227 1.10 2.92 19.11
CA LEU A 227 1.38 2.27 17.83
C LEU A 227 2.30 3.19 17.01
N GLU A 228 3.47 2.73 16.62
CA GLU A 228 4.32 3.47 15.69
C GLU A 228 3.69 3.55 14.29
N PRO A 229 4.10 4.51 13.42
CA PRO A 229 3.46 4.74 12.12
C PRO A 229 3.34 3.50 11.23
N ALA A 230 4.33 2.59 11.25
CA ALA A 230 4.27 1.34 10.45
C ALA A 230 3.11 0.43 10.88
N ALA A 231 2.85 0.31 12.19
CA ALA A 231 1.71 -0.45 12.70
C ALA A 231 0.37 0.21 12.35
N VAL A 232 0.32 1.54 12.38
CA VAL A 232 -0.86 2.33 12.00
C VAL A 232 -1.14 2.19 10.50
N ALA A 233 -0.11 2.27 9.66
CA ALA A 233 -0.26 2.13 8.21
C ALA A 233 -0.92 0.80 7.84
N ASP A 234 -0.49 -0.31 8.44
CA ASP A 234 -1.10 -1.61 8.21
C ASP A 234 -2.60 -1.60 8.57
N LEU A 235 -2.95 -1.16 9.77
CA LEU A 235 -4.35 -1.15 10.23
C LEU A 235 -5.24 -0.25 9.37
N VAL A 236 -4.72 0.91 8.93
CA VAL A 236 -5.47 1.83 8.07
C VAL A 236 -5.65 1.24 6.67
N TRP A 237 -4.64 0.56 6.09
CA TRP A 237 -4.78 -0.13 4.81
C TRP A 237 -5.82 -1.26 4.89
N TYR A 238 -5.79 -2.09 5.93
CA TYR A 238 -6.82 -3.12 6.14
C TYR A 238 -8.22 -2.52 6.29
N LEU A 239 -8.36 -1.37 6.92
CA LEU A 239 -9.63 -0.64 6.98
C LEU A 239 -10.06 -0.18 5.59
N MET A 240 -9.18 0.49 4.84
CA MET A 240 -9.52 1.08 3.54
C MET A 240 -9.87 0.04 2.47
N TYR A 241 -9.31 -1.18 2.54
CA TYR A 241 -9.75 -2.29 1.68
C TYR A 241 -11.23 -2.65 1.83
N ASN A 242 -11.85 -2.28 2.95
CA ASN A 242 -13.28 -2.50 3.21
C ASN A 242 -14.16 -1.28 2.88
N PHE A 243 -13.58 -0.21 2.32
CA PHE A 243 -14.34 0.99 1.94
C PHE A 243 -14.96 0.86 0.54
N THR A 244 -15.61 -0.28 0.27
CA THR A 244 -16.29 -0.59 -0.98
C THR A 244 -17.80 -0.57 -0.79
N ALA A 245 -18.49 0.23 -1.60
CA ALA A 245 -19.93 0.42 -1.45
C ALA A 245 -20.72 -0.84 -1.78
N ARG A 246 -20.27 -1.62 -2.80
CA ARG A 246 -20.97 -2.83 -3.19
C ARG A 246 -21.09 -3.85 -2.05
N GLU A 247 -19.96 -4.18 -1.41
CA GLU A 247 -19.98 -5.12 -0.29
C GLU A 247 -20.77 -4.59 0.90
N ALA A 248 -20.72 -3.27 1.11
CA ALA A 248 -21.49 -2.63 2.17
C ALA A 248 -23.02 -2.71 1.91
N ASP A 249 -23.45 -2.36 0.70
CA ASP A 249 -24.86 -2.37 0.31
C ASP A 249 -25.43 -3.80 0.22
N GLU A 250 -24.61 -4.78 -0.19
CA GLU A 250 -24.97 -6.20 -0.22
C GLU A 250 -24.91 -6.90 1.17
N GLY A 251 -24.60 -6.16 2.24
CA GLY A 251 -24.60 -6.72 3.60
C GLY A 251 -23.38 -7.60 3.90
N ARG A 252 -22.26 -7.48 3.17
CA ARG A 252 -21.12 -8.38 3.24
C ARG A 252 -19.85 -7.79 3.89
N SER A 253 -19.92 -6.58 4.40
CA SER A 253 -18.76 -5.92 5.03
C SER A 253 -19.12 -5.17 6.31
N CYS A 254 -18.08 -4.77 7.05
CA CYS A 254 -18.22 -3.93 8.24
C CYS A 254 -18.81 -2.53 7.95
N MET A 255 -18.86 -2.12 6.68
CA MET A 255 -19.47 -0.86 6.26
C MET A 255 -20.98 -0.99 5.97
N SER A 256 -21.58 -2.16 6.20
CA SER A 256 -23.02 -2.42 6.05
C SER A 256 -23.83 -1.98 7.27
N LEU A 257 -25.05 -1.49 7.04
CA LEU A 257 -26.12 -1.32 8.04
C LEU A 257 -27.31 -2.27 7.78
N GLY A 258 -27.13 -3.31 7.00
CA GLY A 258 -28.14 -4.22 6.49
C GLY A 258 -28.28 -4.09 4.98
N GLU A 259 -29.24 -4.81 4.40
CA GLU A 259 -29.45 -4.80 2.95
C GLU A 259 -29.76 -3.38 2.44
N GLU A 260 -29.11 -3.01 1.34
CA GLU A 260 -29.24 -1.71 0.66
C GLU A 260 -28.86 -0.48 1.49
N LYS A 261 -28.19 -0.66 2.62
CA LYS A 261 -27.77 0.44 3.50
C LYS A 261 -26.31 0.32 3.91
N ASN A 262 -25.59 1.42 3.79
CA ASN A 262 -24.21 1.53 4.22
C ASN A 262 -24.02 2.65 5.24
N ARG A 263 -22.82 2.69 5.82
CA ARG A 263 -22.47 3.59 6.93
C ARG A 263 -22.06 5.01 6.51
N ILE A 264 -22.26 5.42 5.26
CA ILE A 264 -21.99 6.82 4.86
C ILE A 264 -22.85 7.75 5.72
N GLY A 265 -22.22 8.75 6.35
CA GLY A 265 -22.83 9.69 7.27
C GLY A 265 -22.77 9.26 8.74
N GLU A 266 -22.37 8.02 9.06
CA GLU A 266 -22.24 7.55 10.44
C GLU A 266 -20.93 8.03 11.09
N ALA A 267 -21.02 8.51 12.35
CA ALA A 267 -19.86 8.83 13.19
C ALA A 267 -19.35 7.53 13.85
N LEU A 268 -18.62 6.72 13.06
CA LEU A 268 -18.15 5.40 13.48
C LEU A 268 -16.82 5.47 14.23
N PHE A 269 -16.01 6.47 13.97
CA PHE A 269 -14.65 6.63 14.49
C PHE A 269 -14.53 7.76 15.50
N GLY A 270 -13.37 7.86 16.16
CA GLY A 270 -13.08 8.98 17.05
C GLY A 270 -13.05 10.33 16.31
N PRO A 271 -13.46 11.45 16.93
CA PRO A 271 -13.61 12.75 16.27
C PRO A 271 -12.28 13.37 15.80
N LYS A 272 -11.16 12.79 16.18
CA LYS A 272 -9.82 13.19 15.70
C LYS A 272 -9.40 12.53 14.39
N VAL A 273 -10.17 11.55 13.89
CA VAL A 273 -9.80 10.74 12.75
C VAL A 273 -10.32 11.38 11.47
N THR A 274 -9.39 11.83 10.64
CA THR A 274 -9.63 12.27 9.26
C THR A 274 -8.71 11.49 8.34
N ILE A 275 -9.29 10.81 7.34
CA ILE A 275 -8.56 10.01 6.33
C ILE A 275 -9.03 10.44 4.96
N LEU A 276 -8.06 10.71 4.10
CA LEU A 276 -8.30 11.11 2.71
C LEU A 276 -7.32 10.43 1.75
N SER A 277 -7.60 10.49 0.48
CA SER A 277 -6.66 10.24 -0.61
C SER A 277 -6.52 11.48 -1.47
N ASP A 278 -5.31 11.75 -1.92
CA ASP A 278 -4.98 12.87 -2.79
C ASP A 278 -3.78 12.50 -3.66
N PRO A 279 -3.97 12.16 -4.95
CA PRO A 279 -2.87 11.81 -5.83
C PRO A 279 -1.79 12.88 -5.93
N ALA A 280 -2.15 14.15 -5.71
CA ALA A 280 -1.22 15.28 -5.75
C ALA A 280 -0.47 15.55 -4.44
N PHE A 281 -0.69 14.75 -3.40
CA PHE A 281 -0.02 14.93 -2.12
C PHE A 281 1.46 14.52 -2.20
N ALA A 282 2.36 15.49 -2.08
CA ALA A 282 3.78 15.33 -2.38
C ALA A 282 4.52 14.29 -1.53
N GLU A 283 4.06 14.03 -0.28
CA GLU A 283 4.70 13.06 0.60
C GLU A 283 4.43 11.59 0.20
N VAL A 284 3.26 11.31 -0.39
CA VAL A 284 2.88 9.97 -0.90
C VAL A 284 2.10 10.14 -2.21
N PRO A 285 2.73 10.63 -3.28
CA PRO A 285 2.05 10.86 -4.55
C PRO A 285 1.54 9.55 -5.16
N SER A 286 0.50 9.64 -5.98
CA SER A 286 -0.04 8.49 -6.69
C SER A 286 -0.60 8.91 -8.06
N PHE A 287 -1.05 7.94 -8.87
CA PHE A 287 -1.64 8.26 -10.17
C PHE A 287 -3.09 8.69 -10.02
N PRO A 288 -3.50 9.75 -10.75
CA PRO A 288 -4.84 10.32 -10.66
C PRO A 288 -5.85 9.58 -11.55
N ILE A 289 -5.72 8.27 -11.67
CA ILE A 289 -6.55 7.41 -12.50
C ILE A 289 -7.04 6.20 -11.69
N GLY A 290 -8.34 5.93 -11.74
CA GLY A 290 -8.95 4.76 -11.16
C GLY A 290 -8.93 3.54 -12.10
N GLU A 291 -9.33 2.38 -11.59
CA GLU A 291 -9.34 1.11 -12.32
C GLU A 291 -10.14 1.15 -13.62
N ASP A 292 -11.25 1.89 -13.64
CA ASP A 292 -12.11 2.06 -14.82
C ASP A 292 -11.60 3.13 -15.79
N GLY A 293 -10.43 3.71 -15.54
CA GLY A 293 -9.90 4.82 -16.32
C GLY A 293 -10.54 6.18 -16.00
N LEU A 294 -11.37 6.28 -14.97
CA LEU A 294 -11.90 7.55 -14.47
C LEU A 294 -10.83 8.35 -13.73
N PRO A 295 -10.90 9.70 -13.74
CA PRO A 295 -10.07 10.50 -12.88
C PRO A 295 -10.26 10.14 -11.40
N ALA A 296 -9.16 10.05 -10.65
CA ALA A 296 -9.15 9.89 -9.21
C ALA A 296 -8.74 11.22 -8.56
N PRO A 297 -9.68 12.09 -8.20
CA PRO A 297 -9.40 13.36 -7.53
C PRO A 297 -9.09 13.13 -6.03
N LYS A 298 -8.80 14.22 -5.34
CA LYS A 298 -8.78 14.21 -3.86
C LYS A 298 -10.15 13.80 -3.32
N ILE A 299 -10.18 12.81 -2.42
CA ILE A 299 -11.40 12.29 -1.81
C ILE A 299 -11.19 12.22 -0.29
N VAL A 300 -12.15 12.73 0.47
CA VAL A 300 -12.22 12.55 1.93
C VAL A 300 -13.06 11.31 2.22
N TRP A 301 -12.48 10.31 2.83
CA TRP A 301 -13.12 9.05 3.20
C TRP A 301 -13.78 9.13 4.59
N ILE A 302 -13.03 9.66 5.54
CA ILE A 302 -13.46 9.88 6.91
C ILE A 302 -13.11 11.32 7.28
N GLU A 303 -14.06 12.07 7.82
CA GLU A 303 -13.85 13.43 8.30
C GLU A 303 -14.34 13.55 9.73
N ASN A 304 -13.44 13.87 10.65
CA ASN A 304 -13.76 14.01 12.09
C ASN A 304 -14.54 12.81 12.64
N GLY A 305 -14.15 11.60 12.23
CA GLY A 305 -14.77 10.33 12.63
C GLY A 305 -16.01 9.92 11.85
N VAL A 306 -16.53 10.77 10.96
CA VAL A 306 -17.73 10.53 10.15
C VAL A 306 -17.33 9.96 8.78
N ILE A 307 -17.93 8.85 8.36
CA ILE A 307 -17.74 8.26 7.04
C ILE A 307 -18.36 9.17 5.98
N LYS A 308 -17.58 9.65 5.02
CA LYS A 308 -18.05 10.57 3.97
C LYS A 308 -18.24 9.87 2.64
N ASN A 309 -17.39 8.91 2.31
CA ASN A 309 -17.42 8.22 1.04
C ASN A 309 -17.09 6.73 1.20
N LEU A 310 -17.59 5.93 0.27
CA LEU A 310 -17.13 4.58 -0.08
C LEU A 310 -16.77 4.58 -1.56
N SER A 311 -15.95 3.64 -2.01
CA SER A 311 -15.66 3.49 -3.43
C SER A 311 -16.86 2.87 -4.16
N TYR A 312 -17.21 3.46 -5.29
CA TYR A 312 -18.29 3.00 -6.17
C TYR A 312 -17.71 2.73 -7.56
N THR A 313 -17.69 1.47 -8.00
CA THR A 313 -17.40 1.16 -9.39
C THR A 313 -18.45 1.81 -10.29
N ARG A 314 -18.16 2.02 -11.58
CA ARG A 314 -19.12 2.61 -12.53
C ARG A 314 -20.44 1.83 -12.59
N PHE A 315 -20.34 0.51 -12.60
CA PHE A 315 -21.52 -0.36 -12.60
C PHE A 315 -22.37 -0.17 -11.33
N TRP A 316 -21.73 -0.24 -10.16
CA TRP A 316 -22.46 -0.13 -8.89
C TRP A 316 -23.05 1.27 -8.68
N ALA A 317 -22.32 2.31 -9.07
CA ALA A 317 -22.79 3.68 -9.07
C ALA A 317 -24.05 3.85 -9.95
N GLN A 318 -24.04 3.32 -11.18
CA GLN A 318 -25.19 3.34 -12.07
C GLN A 318 -26.39 2.58 -11.47
N LYS A 319 -26.16 1.38 -10.94
CA LYS A 319 -27.20 0.54 -10.33
C LYS A 319 -27.87 1.20 -9.14
N THR A 320 -27.12 1.97 -8.34
CA THR A 320 -27.60 2.62 -7.12
C THR A 320 -27.95 4.10 -7.28
N GLY A 321 -27.85 4.65 -8.49
CA GLY A 321 -28.13 6.07 -8.77
C GLY A 321 -27.11 7.02 -8.13
N ARG A 322 -25.86 6.56 -7.94
CA ARG A 322 -24.75 7.33 -7.35
C ARG A 322 -23.75 7.74 -8.43
N GLN A 323 -22.81 8.59 -8.03
CA GLN A 323 -21.63 8.87 -8.85
C GLN A 323 -20.52 7.85 -8.56
N PRO A 324 -19.74 7.43 -9.58
CA PRO A 324 -18.59 6.58 -9.36
C PRO A 324 -17.52 7.28 -8.53
N VAL A 325 -16.91 6.53 -7.62
CA VAL A 325 -15.83 6.99 -6.74
C VAL A 325 -14.73 5.95 -6.78
N SER A 326 -13.57 6.32 -7.33
CA SER A 326 -12.43 5.41 -7.43
C SER A 326 -11.94 4.96 -6.05
N PHE A 327 -11.43 3.74 -5.96
CA PHE A 327 -10.74 3.24 -4.77
C PHE A 327 -9.55 4.16 -4.42
N PRO A 328 -9.20 4.34 -3.10
CA PRO A 328 -8.14 5.25 -2.72
C PRO A 328 -6.78 4.86 -3.32
N PRO A 329 -6.17 5.73 -4.14
CA PRO A 329 -4.87 5.46 -4.75
C PRO A 329 -3.70 5.61 -3.77
N ASN A 330 -3.89 6.35 -2.70
CA ASN A 330 -2.96 6.52 -1.57
C ASN A 330 -3.76 6.77 -0.29
N ILE A 331 -3.09 6.70 0.85
CA ILE A 331 -3.71 6.93 2.16
C ILE A 331 -2.97 8.05 2.89
N ILE A 332 -3.76 9.04 3.31
CA ILE A 332 -3.32 10.17 4.13
C ILE A 332 -4.23 10.21 5.35
N MET A 333 -3.69 9.98 6.53
CA MET A 333 -4.36 10.20 7.80
C MET A 333 -3.79 11.47 8.44
N GLU A 334 -4.64 12.44 8.71
CA GLU A 334 -4.21 13.67 9.39
C GLU A 334 -3.64 13.35 10.76
N GLY A 335 -2.55 14.01 11.11
CA GLY A 335 -1.87 13.85 12.39
C GLY A 335 -2.13 15.01 13.35
N GLY A 336 -1.57 14.87 14.57
CA GLY A 336 -1.48 15.94 15.56
C GLY A 336 -0.21 16.78 15.40
N THR A 337 0.16 17.45 16.48
CA THR A 337 1.39 18.28 16.55
C THR A 337 2.49 17.63 17.40
N GLN A 338 2.17 16.55 18.10
CA GLN A 338 3.02 15.86 19.06
C GLN A 338 4.09 15.00 18.38
N SER A 339 5.15 14.68 19.09
CA SER A 339 6.11 13.64 18.72
C SER A 339 5.67 12.27 19.26
N VAL A 340 6.32 11.19 18.82
CA VAL A 340 6.10 9.84 19.38
C VAL A 340 6.50 9.82 20.87
N GLU A 341 7.57 10.52 21.24
CA GLU A 341 8.05 10.66 22.60
C GLU A 341 7.02 11.38 23.50
N ASP A 342 6.24 12.34 22.96
CA ASP A 342 5.16 12.98 23.69
C ASP A 342 4.00 12.01 23.95
N LEU A 343 3.69 11.13 22.99
CA LEU A 343 2.71 10.06 23.19
C LEU A 343 3.16 9.12 24.32
N ILE A 344 4.42 8.71 24.29
CA ILE A 344 5.03 7.87 25.34
C ILE A 344 4.96 8.61 26.68
N ARG A 345 5.43 9.86 26.72
CA ARG A 345 5.46 10.68 27.96
C ARG A 345 4.07 10.87 28.57
N SER A 346 3.04 10.94 27.74
CA SER A 346 1.65 11.07 28.22
C SER A 346 1.03 9.74 28.71
N THR A 347 1.75 8.61 28.55
CA THR A 347 1.23 7.27 28.87
C THR A 347 1.75 6.83 30.24
N GLU A 348 0.84 6.75 31.21
CA GLU A 348 1.17 6.31 32.58
C GLU A 348 1.51 4.81 32.62
N ASP A 349 0.67 3.99 32.00
CA ASP A 349 0.82 2.55 31.88
C ASP A 349 0.39 2.09 30.49
N GLY A 350 1.31 1.45 29.75
CA GLY A 350 1.02 1.05 28.37
C GLY A 350 2.09 0.20 27.72
N VAL A 351 1.94 0.01 26.42
CA VAL A 351 2.84 -0.79 25.57
C VAL A 351 3.15 0.00 24.29
N LEU A 352 4.43 0.14 23.97
CA LEU A 352 4.90 0.63 22.67
C LEU A 352 4.99 -0.56 21.71
N VAL A 353 4.40 -0.43 20.51
CA VAL A 353 4.38 -1.44 19.46
C VAL A 353 5.03 -0.88 18.20
N SER A 354 6.13 -1.48 17.76
CA SER A 354 6.89 -1.01 16.59
C SER A 354 6.20 -1.34 15.27
N ARG A 355 5.78 -2.58 15.08
CA ARG A 355 5.04 -3.00 13.90
C ARG A 355 4.15 -4.21 14.19
N LEU A 356 3.23 -4.45 13.26
CA LEU A 356 2.38 -5.63 13.21
C LEU A 356 2.86 -6.57 12.10
N TRP A 357 2.47 -7.85 12.20
CA TRP A 357 2.86 -8.88 11.26
C TRP A 357 1.83 -9.99 11.17
N TYR A 358 1.76 -10.66 10.03
CA TYR A 358 0.88 -11.80 9.79
C TYR A 358 -0.59 -11.50 10.10
N ILE A 359 -1.06 -10.35 9.60
CA ILE A 359 -2.43 -9.90 9.81
C ILE A 359 -3.38 -10.70 8.92
N ARG A 360 -4.47 -11.23 9.51
CA ARG A 360 -5.50 -12.00 8.80
C ARG A 360 -6.88 -11.64 9.31
N ASP A 361 -7.88 -11.72 8.42
CA ASP A 361 -9.27 -11.50 8.77
C ASP A 361 -9.83 -12.67 9.57
N LEU A 362 -10.50 -12.37 10.68
CA LEU A 362 -11.27 -13.33 11.47
C LEU A 362 -12.77 -13.17 11.23
N ASN A 363 -13.23 -11.92 11.15
CA ASN A 363 -14.64 -11.61 10.92
C ASN A 363 -14.78 -10.31 10.12
N PRO A 364 -15.13 -10.39 8.82
CA PRO A 364 -15.25 -9.21 7.97
C PRO A 364 -16.41 -8.29 8.35
N MET A 365 -17.44 -8.79 9.03
CA MET A 365 -18.62 -8.00 9.42
C MET A 365 -18.34 -6.96 10.51
N ILE A 366 -17.28 -7.14 11.27
CA ILE A 366 -16.81 -6.18 12.29
C ILE A 366 -15.34 -5.82 12.06
N LEU A 367 -14.77 -6.25 10.94
CA LEU A 367 -13.36 -6.13 10.59
C LEU A 367 -12.45 -6.56 11.75
N LEU A 368 -12.76 -7.72 12.34
CA LEU A 368 -11.91 -8.29 13.38
C LEU A 368 -10.69 -8.95 12.71
N LEU A 369 -9.51 -8.45 13.04
CA LEU A 369 -8.24 -8.94 12.56
C LEU A 369 -7.50 -9.70 13.66
N THR A 370 -6.73 -10.71 13.28
CA THR A 370 -5.69 -11.31 14.12
C THR A 370 -4.33 -11.03 13.51
N GLY A 371 -3.32 -10.92 14.33
CA GLY A 371 -1.94 -10.74 13.89
C GLY A 371 -0.97 -10.81 15.07
N LEU A 372 0.28 -10.51 14.80
CA LEU A 372 1.36 -10.54 15.78
C LEU A 372 2.00 -9.17 15.92
N THR A 373 2.46 -8.81 17.11
CA THR A 373 3.47 -7.75 17.28
C THR A 373 4.85 -8.29 16.95
N ARG A 374 5.75 -7.46 16.44
CA ARG A 374 7.10 -7.85 16.03
C ARG A 374 8.13 -6.75 16.22
N ASP A 375 9.40 -7.18 16.36
CA ASP A 375 10.60 -6.35 16.22
C ASP A 375 10.63 -5.11 17.12
N GLY A 376 10.25 -5.28 18.37
CA GLY A 376 10.26 -4.25 19.40
C GLY A 376 8.88 -4.00 19.99
N VAL A 377 8.65 -4.62 21.15
CA VAL A 377 7.50 -4.37 22.02
C VAL A 377 8.02 -3.99 23.38
N PHE A 378 7.61 -2.83 23.88
CA PHE A 378 8.20 -2.28 25.09
C PHE A 378 7.14 -1.85 26.09
N ARG A 379 7.39 -2.09 27.36
CA ARG A 379 6.56 -1.58 28.45
C ARG A 379 6.77 -0.09 28.65
N ILE A 380 5.67 0.65 28.77
CA ILE A 380 5.66 2.06 29.17
C ILE A 380 5.14 2.15 30.61
N LYS A 381 5.87 2.83 31.48
CA LYS A 381 5.47 3.17 32.85
C LYS A 381 5.84 4.62 33.14
N ASN A 382 4.91 5.38 33.72
CA ASN A 382 5.11 6.77 34.13
C ASN A 382 5.76 7.63 33.04
N GLY A 383 5.29 7.48 31.78
CA GLY A 383 5.77 8.25 30.65
C GLY A 383 7.14 7.86 30.10
N LYS A 384 7.67 6.69 30.44
CA LYS A 384 8.97 6.20 29.98
C LYS A 384 8.88 4.76 29.49
N VAL A 385 9.64 4.43 28.46
CA VAL A 385 9.93 3.05 28.08
C VAL A 385 10.86 2.48 29.13
N VAL A 386 10.49 1.36 29.76
CA VAL A 386 11.21 0.82 30.92
C VAL A 386 11.91 -0.50 30.66
N TYR A 387 11.31 -1.41 29.90
CA TYR A 387 11.90 -2.69 29.50
C TYR A 387 11.18 -3.29 28.30
N PRO A 388 11.82 -4.17 27.53
CA PRO A 388 11.16 -4.92 26.47
C PRO A 388 10.26 -6.01 27.05
N VAL A 389 9.18 -6.32 26.33
CA VAL A 389 8.26 -7.40 26.69
C VAL A 389 8.12 -8.39 25.52
N ASN A 390 7.58 -9.56 25.82
CA ASN A 390 7.28 -10.58 24.82
C ASN A 390 6.39 -10.05 23.69
N ASN A 391 6.46 -10.67 22.53
CA ASN A 391 5.49 -10.43 21.47
C ASN A 391 4.11 -10.96 21.85
N PHE A 392 3.08 -10.38 21.22
CA PHE A 392 1.69 -10.76 21.43
C PHE A 392 1.03 -11.16 20.11
N ARG A 393 0.06 -12.04 20.21
CA ARG A 393 -1.04 -12.11 19.24
C ARG A 393 -2.07 -11.08 19.63
N PHE A 394 -2.56 -10.32 18.68
CA PHE A 394 -3.72 -9.46 18.88
C PHE A 394 -4.95 -10.02 18.14
N ASN A 395 -6.13 -9.76 18.68
CA ASN A 395 -7.41 -9.86 18.00
C ASN A 395 -8.10 -8.52 18.20
N GLU A 396 -8.01 -7.66 17.17
CA GLU A 396 -8.47 -6.28 17.27
C GLU A 396 -9.06 -5.81 15.94
N SER A 397 -9.98 -4.85 16.01
CA SER A 397 -10.58 -4.21 14.85
C SER A 397 -9.98 -2.82 14.62
N PRO A 398 -9.52 -2.49 13.40
CA PRO A 398 -9.14 -1.12 13.06
C PRO A 398 -10.23 -0.10 13.37
N ILE A 399 -11.49 -0.49 13.31
CA ILE A 399 -12.63 0.37 13.70
C ILE A 399 -12.52 0.74 15.19
N ASN A 400 -12.30 -0.24 16.07
CA ASN A 400 -12.14 -0.01 17.50
C ASN A 400 -10.87 0.80 17.80
N VAL A 401 -9.77 0.47 17.12
CA VAL A 401 -8.50 1.21 17.25
C VAL A 401 -8.73 2.69 16.98
N LEU A 402 -9.33 3.02 15.84
CA LEU A 402 -9.56 4.41 15.45
C LEU A 402 -10.67 5.11 16.27
N LYS A 403 -11.62 4.35 16.82
CA LYS A 403 -12.60 4.88 17.78
C LYS A 403 -11.96 5.27 19.10
N ASN A 404 -10.94 4.54 19.55
CA ASN A 404 -10.30 4.68 20.85
C ASN A 404 -9.01 5.53 20.81
N VAL A 405 -8.77 6.30 19.75
CA VAL A 405 -7.60 7.19 19.64
C VAL A 405 -7.70 8.31 20.67
N VAL A 406 -6.67 8.39 21.51
CA VAL A 406 -6.53 9.45 22.55
C VAL A 406 -5.68 10.60 22.05
N MET A 407 -4.53 10.27 21.39
CA MET A 407 -3.54 11.25 20.95
C MET A 407 -2.88 10.75 19.66
N MET A 408 -2.46 11.67 18.81
CA MET A 408 -1.77 11.40 17.55
C MET A 408 -0.50 12.22 17.46
N SER A 409 0.55 11.63 16.90
CA SER A 409 1.76 12.37 16.55
C SER A 409 1.56 13.17 15.25
N LYS A 410 2.59 13.93 14.84
CA LYS A 410 2.70 14.40 13.46
C LYS A 410 2.68 13.20 12.54
N ALA A 411 1.95 13.32 11.41
CA ALA A 411 1.96 12.30 10.37
C ALA A 411 3.29 12.31 9.63
N VAL A 412 3.72 11.14 9.20
CA VAL A 412 4.95 10.92 8.43
C VAL A 412 4.71 9.89 7.33
N ARG A 413 5.48 9.99 6.24
CA ARG A 413 5.55 8.90 5.26
C ARG A 413 6.13 7.66 5.92
N THR A 414 5.48 6.54 5.74
CA THR A 414 5.90 5.25 6.27
C THR A 414 5.45 4.11 5.36
N VAL A 415 5.99 2.94 5.60
CA VAL A 415 5.58 1.69 4.94
C VAL A 415 5.02 0.75 5.98
N GLY A 416 3.88 0.15 5.71
CA GLY A 416 3.30 -0.89 6.57
C GLY A 416 4.22 -2.11 6.66
N GLY A 417 4.37 -2.67 7.86
CA GLY A 417 5.25 -3.81 8.10
C GLY A 417 4.74 -5.12 7.48
N GLU A 418 3.43 -5.28 7.33
CA GLU A 418 2.75 -6.41 6.70
C GLU A 418 2.37 -6.11 5.25
N THR A 419 1.75 -4.96 5.01
CA THR A 419 1.22 -4.62 3.69
C THR A 419 2.29 -4.21 2.68
N GLY A 420 3.44 -3.70 3.15
CA GLY A 420 4.47 -3.12 2.28
C GLY A 420 4.00 -1.87 1.52
N GLN A 421 2.80 -1.37 1.84
CA GLN A 421 2.19 -0.20 1.20
C GLN A 421 2.61 1.09 1.90
N SER A 422 2.86 2.11 1.10
CA SER A 422 3.16 3.46 1.59
C SER A 422 1.90 4.12 2.13
N ALA A 423 2.05 4.91 3.18
CA ALA A 423 1.00 5.76 3.72
C ALA A 423 1.61 6.99 4.39
N PHE A 424 0.85 8.06 4.53
CA PHE A 424 1.20 9.21 5.35
C PHE A 424 0.31 9.22 6.59
N VAL A 425 0.84 8.73 7.71
CA VAL A 425 0.05 8.48 8.93
C VAL A 425 0.83 8.87 10.19
N PRO A 426 0.13 9.26 11.28
CA PRO A 426 0.74 9.50 12.59
C PRO A 426 0.99 8.19 13.34
N ALA A 427 1.81 8.25 14.39
CA ALA A 427 1.71 7.30 15.50
C ALA A 427 0.45 7.58 16.30
N LEU A 428 -0.16 6.54 16.88
CA LEU A 428 -1.39 6.63 17.65
C LEU A 428 -1.20 6.15 19.08
N LYS A 429 -1.69 6.94 20.05
CA LYS A 429 -1.99 6.45 21.39
C LYS A 429 -3.44 6.00 21.43
N VAL A 430 -3.66 4.73 21.73
CA VAL A 430 -4.97 4.07 21.68
C VAL A 430 -5.24 3.38 23.00
N LYS A 431 -6.46 3.51 23.53
CA LYS A 431 -6.92 2.78 24.72
C LYS A 431 -7.48 1.41 24.35
N ASP A 432 -7.40 0.48 25.29
CA ASP A 432 -8.09 -0.81 25.25
C ASP A 432 -7.73 -1.72 24.04
N PHE A 433 -6.51 -1.60 23.50
CA PHE A 433 -6.03 -2.49 22.45
C PHE A 433 -5.89 -3.91 22.99
N ASN A 434 -6.48 -4.88 22.30
CA ASN A 434 -6.62 -6.25 22.79
C ASN A 434 -5.52 -7.18 22.31
N PHE A 435 -4.63 -7.56 23.22
CA PHE A 435 -3.69 -8.67 23.04
C PHE A 435 -4.33 -9.96 23.54
N SER A 436 -4.62 -10.89 22.63
CA SER A 436 -5.38 -12.12 22.89
C SER A 436 -4.54 -13.24 23.51
N SER A 437 -3.25 -13.29 23.21
CA SER A 437 -2.31 -14.27 23.77
C SER A 437 -0.86 -13.80 23.65
N ILE A 438 0.05 -14.43 24.37
CA ILE A 438 1.49 -14.27 24.19
C ILE A 438 1.91 -14.99 22.92
N SER A 439 2.85 -14.42 22.17
CA SER A 439 3.52 -15.06 21.03
C SER A 439 4.98 -15.32 21.39
N GLU A 440 5.41 -16.56 21.23
CA GLU A 440 6.82 -16.95 21.43
C GLU A 440 7.69 -16.67 20.17
N ALA A 441 7.08 -16.15 19.11
CA ALA A 441 7.81 -15.79 17.89
C ALA A 441 8.74 -14.60 18.13
N VAL A 442 10.03 -14.79 17.87
CA VAL A 442 11.10 -13.78 17.95
C VAL A 442 11.33 -13.15 16.56
#